data_455424980a0ed620e2861ea3f37449c3
#
_entry.id   455424980a0ed620e2861ea3f37449c3
#
_cell.length_a   1.000
_cell.length_b   1.000
_cell.length_c   1.000
_cell.angle_alpha   90.00
_cell.angle_beta   90.00
_cell.angle_gamma   90.00
#
_symmetry.space_group_name_H-M   'P 1'
#
loop_
_entity.id
_entity.type
_entity.pdbx_description
1 polymer ?
#
loop_
_entity_poly.entity_id
_entity_poly.type
_entity_poly.pdbx_seq_one_letter_code
_entity_poly.pdbx_strand_id
1 'polypeptide(L)'
;MFFDKIKENLRKTKEAIDVKMSNIFADKKDIEEIIDEIEETLILSDVGYETSTKICDKLRSDLKKQVDKSENAIKELLRKEMIEVLTSDEINLKNSINLDARQVILVVGVNGVGKTTSIGKLAKLYKNTGKKVLLAAADTFRAGAIEQLDVWAKRNS
;
A
#
# COMPACT_ATOMS: atom_id res chain seq x y z
N MET A 1 -13.75 14.18 -5.36
CA MET A 1 -14.60 13.01 -5.70
C MET A 1 -13.86 11.65 -5.66
N PHE A 2 -12.79 11.38 -6.44
CA PHE A 2 -12.09 10.09 -6.38
C PHE A 2 -11.29 9.90 -5.07
N PHE A 3 -10.50 10.88 -4.70
CA PHE A 3 -9.70 10.86 -3.45
C PHE A 3 -10.55 10.87 -2.19
N ASP A 4 -11.73 11.51 -2.21
CA ASP A 4 -12.63 11.53 -1.06
C ASP A 4 -13.21 10.15 -0.78
N LYS A 5 -13.52 9.39 -1.83
CA LYS A 5 -13.99 8.00 -1.70
C LYS A 5 -12.89 7.05 -1.20
N ILE A 6 -11.64 7.27 -1.59
CA ILE A 6 -10.50 6.53 -1.03
C ILE A 6 -10.32 6.85 0.45
N LYS A 7 -10.35 8.13 0.83
CA LYS A 7 -10.29 8.56 2.23
C LYS A 7 -11.40 7.93 3.07
N GLU A 8 -12.62 7.91 2.55
CA GLU A 8 -13.78 7.30 3.24
C GLU A 8 -13.58 5.79 3.45
N ASN A 9 -13.11 5.07 2.43
CA ASN A 9 -12.84 3.63 2.54
C ASN A 9 -11.70 3.31 3.52
N LEU A 10 -10.72 4.19 3.64
CA LEU A 10 -9.59 4.05 4.56
C LEU A 10 -9.90 4.56 5.98
N ARG A 11 -11.04 5.25 6.18
CA ARG A 11 -11.41 5.84 7.49
C ARG A 11 -11.47 4.78 8.59
N LYS A 12 -12.13 3.66 8.35
CA LYS A 12 -12.25 2.56 9.33
C LYS A 12 -10.87 1.97 9.70
N THR A 13 -10.00 1.78 8.73
CA THR A 13 -8.64 1.28 8.96
C THR A 13 -7.83 2.29 9.76
N LYS A 14 -7.93 3.58 9.42
CA LYS A 14 -7.27 4.65 10.17
C LYS A 14 -7.78 4.70 11.63
N GLU A 15 -9.10 4.69 11.84
CA GLU A 15 -9.70 4.71 13.18
C GLU A 15 -9.25 3.51 14.03
N ALA A 16 -9.17 2.31 13.43
CA ALA A 16 -8.70 1.12 14.14
C ALA A 16 -7.23 1.24 14.56
N ILE A 17 -6.37 1.81 13.71
CA ILE A 17 -4.97 2.09 14.03
C ILE A 17 -4.88 3.18 15.09
N ASP A 18 -5.62 4.29 14.95
CA ASP A 18 -5.61 5.40 15.91
C ASP A 18 -6.04 4.93 17.32
N VAL A 19 -7.04 4.04 17.43
CA VAL A 19 -7.46 3.44 18.71
C VAL A 19 -6.35 2.58 19.32
N LYS A 20 -5.72 1.69 18.53
CA LYS A 20 -4.61 0.87 19.02
C LYS A 20 -3.44 1.74 19.48
N MET A 21 -3.07 2.74 18.70
CA MET A 21 -1.99 3.67 19.06
C MET A 21 -2.32 4.46 20.34
N SER A 22 -3.57 4.92 20.50
CA SER A 22 -3.97 5.62 21.73
C SER A 22 -3.87 4.73 22.98
N ASN A 23 -4.17 3.44 22.86
CA ASN A 23 -4.05 2.50 23.98
C ASN A 23 -2.59 2.29 24.39
N ILE A 24 -1.63 2.28 23.44
CA ILE A 24 -0.20 2.17 23.74
C ILE A 24 0.27 3.33 24.64
N PHE A 25 -0.26 4.53 24.44
CA PHE A 25 0.10 5.72 25.22
C PHE A 25 -0.73 5.91 26.49
N ALA A 26 -1.80 5.14 26.71
CA ALA A 26 -2.66 5.28 27.89
C ALA A 26 -1.97 4.91 29.20
N ASP A 27 -1.03 3.97 29.16
CA ASP A 27 -0.24 3.52 30.31
C ASP A 27 1.04 4.33 30.41
N LYS A 28 1.51 4.58 31.66
CA LYS A 28 2.82 5.22 31.90
C LYS A 28 3.96 4.20 31.64
N LYS A 29 4.24 3.96 30.38
CA LYS A 29 5.34 3.08 29.91
C LYS A 29 6.57 3.90 29.62
N ASP A 30 7.73 3.24 29.65
CA ASP A 30 8.91 3.88 29.12
C ASP A 30 8.89 3.91 27.57
N ILE A 31 9.82 4.66 26.99
CA ILE A 31 9.82 4.88 25.54
C ILE A 31 10.15 3.60 24.76
N GLU A 32 11.01 2.75 25.32
CA GLU A 32 11.37 1.49 24.66
C GLU A 32 10.17 0.53 24.64
N GLU A 33 9.42 0.43 25.73
CA GLU A 33 8.18 -0.36 25.80
C GLU A 33 7.14 0.16 24.80
N ILE A 34 7.00 1.47 24.67
CA ILE A 34 6.09 2.09 23.68
C ILE A 34 6.50 1.71 22.25
N ILE A 35 7.80 1.74 21.93
CA ILE A 35 8.30 1.40 20.61
C ILE A 35 8.11 -0.09 20.31
N ASP A 36 8.33 -0.95 21.29
CA ASP A 36 8.14 -2.40 21.14
C ASP A 36 6.66 -2.73 20.86
N GLU A 37 5.72 -2.07 21.54
CA GLU A 37 4.29 -2.23 21.27
C GLU A 37 3.87 -1.64 19.91
N ILE A 38 4.49 -0.56 19.46
CA ILE A 38 4.30 -0.04 18.09
C ILE A 38 4.78 -1.09 17.08
N GLU A 39 5.95 -1.70 17.29
CA GLU A 39 6.49 -2.73 16.41
C GLU A 39 5.56 -3.93 16.31
N GLU A 40 5.09 -4.45 17.45
CA GLU A 40 4.10 -5.53 17.48
C GLU A 40 2.81 -5.15 16.74
N THR A 41 2.31 -3.92 16.98
CA THR A 41 1.10 -3.42 16.31
C THR A 41 1.26 -3.35 14.79
N LEU A 42 2.42 -2.91 14.29
CA LEU A 42 2.73 -2.87 12.85
C LEU A 42 2.77 -4.29 12.26
N ILE A 43 3.43 -5.23 12.93
CA ILE A 43 3.50 -6.63 12.51
C ILE A 43 2.10 -7.26 12.43
N LEU A 44 1.30 -7.09 13.48
CA LEU A 44 -0.09 -7.58 13.54
C LEU A 44 -1.03 -6.90 12.55
N SER A 45 -0.61 -5.77 11.99
CA SER A 45 -1.34 -5.03 10.94
C SER A 45 -0.83 -5.34 9.52
N ASP A 46 -0.15 -6.46 9.34
CA ASP A 46 0.37 -6.96 8.05
C ASP A 46 1.41 -6.03 7.36
N VAL A 47 2.10 -5.17 8.13
CA VAL A 47 3.20 -4.35 7.59
C VAL A 47 4.43 -5.22 7.26
N GLY A 48 4.54 -6.39 7.88
CA GLY A 48 5.64 -7.32 7.74
C GLY A 48 6.79 -7.02 8.72
N TYR A 49 7.45 -8.09 9.20
CA TYR A 49 8.46 -8.02 10.25
C TYR A 49 9.62 -7.09 9.88
N GLU A 50 10.25 -7.31 8.73
CA GLU A 50 11.43 -6.56 8.29
C GLU A 50 11.16 -5.04 8.19
N THR A 51 10.01 -4.68 7.62
CA THR A 51 9.61 -3.28 7.47
C THR A 51 9.29 -2.65 8.82
N SER A 52 8.60 -3.36 9.71
CA SER A 52 8.25 -2.89 11.05
C SER A 52 9.50 -2.64 11.89
N THR A 53 10.43 -3.59 11.92
CA THR A 53 11.72 -3.44 12.62
C THR A 53 12.52 -2.25 12.09
N LYS A 54 12.60 -2.09 10.75
CA LYS A 54 13.32 -0.96 10.13
C LYS A 54 12.70 0.40 10.53
N ILE A 55 11.38 0.51 10.58
CA ILE A 55 10.67 1.72 11.03
C ILE A 55 10.98 2.00 12.50
N CYS A 56 10.88 0.98 13.37
CA CYS A 56 11.07 1.14 14.80
C CYS A 56 12.53 1.41 15.19
N ASP A 57 13.49 0.85 14.51
CA ASP A 57 14.92 1.15 14.72
C ASP A 57 15.26 2.60 14.39
N LYS A 58 14.70 3.12 13.29
CA LYS A 58 14.81 4.55 12.96
C LYS A 58 14.12 5.41 14.01
N LEU A 59 12.92 5.05 14.42
CA LEU A 59 12.18 5.75 15.47
C LEU A 59 12.98 5.82 16.77
N ARG A 60 13.58 4.71 17.23
CA ARG A 60 14.50 4.66 18.38
C ARG A 60 15.69 5.61 18.22
N SER A 61 16.33 5.56 17.04
CA SER A 61 17.49 6.41 16.73
C SER A 61 17.16 7.91 16.77
N ASP A 62 16.02 8.28 16.20
CA ASP A 62 15.64 9.68 16.07
C ASP A 62 15.09 10.25 17.39
N LEU A 63 14.36 9.44 18.17
CA LEU A 63 13.92 9.82 19.51
C LEU A 63 15.09 10.05 20.50
N LYS A 64 16.24 9.38 20.31
CA LYS A 64 17.44 9.67 21.11
C LYS A 64 18.00 11.06 20.87
N LYS A 65 17.74 11.65 19.70
CA LYS A 65 18.22 13.00 19.30
C LYS A 65 17.20 14.09 19.64
N GLN A 66 15.94 13.73 19.94
CA GLN A 66 14.88 14.68 20.26
C GLN A 66 14.79 14.97 21.75
N VAL A 67 14.48 16.23 22.07
CA VAL A 67 14.21 16.68 23.44
C VAL A 67 12.75 16.39 23.82
N ASP A 68 11.82 16.61 22.88
CA ASP A 68 10.40 16.33 23.07
C ASP A 68 10.11 14.85 22.79
N LYS A 69 9.64 14.16 23.82
CA LYS A 69 9.26 12.76 23.80
C LYS A 69 7.76 12.56 24.11
N SER A 70 6.96 13.61 23.87
CA SER A 70 5.53 13.55 24.02
C SER A 70 4.89 12.55 23.03
N GLU A 71 3.71 12.06 23.37
CA GLU A 71 2.90 11.21 22.49
C GLU A 71 2.78 11.78 21.06
N ASN A 72 2.52 13.08 20.95
CA ASN A 72 2.41 13.74 19.66
C ASN A 72 3.73 13.73 18.88
N ALA A 73 4.86 13.96 19.56
CA ALA A 73 6.17 13.93 18.92
C ALA A 73 6.51 12.51 18.40
N ILE A 74 6.20 11.47 19.17
CA ILE A 74 6.41 10.06 18.78
C ILE A 74 5.52 9.72 17.57
N LYS A 75 4.23 10.09 17.59
CA LYS A 75 3.30 9.85 16.48
C LYS A 75 3.72 10.54 15.19
N GLU A 76 4.16 11.80 15.25
CA GLU A 76 4.65 12.55 14.08
C GLU A 76 5.93 11.93 13.52
N LEU A 77 6.84 11.49 14.38
CA LEU A 77 8.07 10.85 13.97
C LEU A 77 7.79 9.49 13.32
N LEU A 78 6.93 8.66 13.94
CA LEU A 78 6.48 7.39 13.36
C LEU A 78 5.85 7.60 11.97
N ARG A 79 4.98 8.60 11.85
CA ARG A 79 4.36 8.96 10.56
C ARG A 79 5.40 9.34 9.51
N LYS A 80 6.40 10.11 9.89
CA LYS A 80 7.53 10.49 9.02
C LYS A 80 8.28 9.26 8.51
N GLU A 81 8.65 8.34 9.41
CA GLU A 81 9.38 7.13 9.05
C GLU A 81 8.56 6.20 8.14
N MET A 82 7.26 6.06 8.39
CA MET A 82 6.37 5.31 7.51
C MET A 82 6.29 5.93 6.10
N ILE A 83 6.19 7.26 6.00
CA ILE A 83 6.19 7.97 4.71
C ILE A 83 7.52 7.76 3.99
N GLU A 84 8.64 7.82 4.70
CA GLU A 84 9.96 7.63 4.12
C GLU A 84 10.10 6.22 3.51
N VAL A 85 9.62 5.18 4.21
CA VAL A 85 9.60 3.81 3.67
C VAL A 85 8.73 3.72 2.41
N LEU A 86 7.54 4.34 2.42
CA LEU A 86 6.62 4.33 1.26
C LEU A 86 7.11 5.15 0.06
N THR A 87 8.02 6.10 0.29
CA THR A 87 8.57 6.99 -0.75
C THR A 87 10.02 6.68 -1.11
N SER A 88 10.62 5.68 -0.48
CA SER A 88 11.98 5.26 -0.79
C SER A 88 12.13 4.84 -2.25
N ASP A 89 13.30 5.07 -2.83
CA ASP A 89 13.59 4.76 -4.25
C ASP A 89 13.45 3.27 -4.59
N GLU A 90 13.51 2.39 -3.60
CA GLU A 90 13.25 0.96 -3.76
C GLU A 90 11.81 0.65 -4.20
N ILE A 91 10.85 1.55 -3.87
CA ILE A 91 9.42 1.45 -4.26
C ILE A 91 9.11 2.40 -5.43
N ASN A 92 10.09 2.86 -6.16
CA ASN A 92 9.88 3.82 -7.25
C ASN A 92 9.21 3.16 -8.46
N LEU A 93 7.90 2.87 -8.32
CA LEU A 93 7.02 2.34 -9.37
C LEU A 93 7.06 3.18 -10.66
N LYS A 94 7.48 4.45 -10.59
CA LYS A 94 7.65 5.31 -11.76
C LYS A 94 8.75 4.81 -12.68
N ASN A 95 9.77 4.12 -12.15
CA ASN A 95 10.86 3.56 -12.94
C ASN A 95 10.58 2.12 -13.40
N SER A 96 9.61 1.43 -12.83
CA SER A 96 9.28 0.04 -13.19
C SER A 96 8.31 -0.07 -14.38
N ILE A 97 7.54 0.99 -14.68
CA ILE A 97 6.66 1.03 -15.84
C ILE A 97 7.31 1.90 -16.93
N ASN A 98 8.15 1.29 -17.74
CA ASN A 98 8.66 1.96 -18.93
C ASN A 98 7.60 1.94 -20.03
N LEU A 99 6.86 3.04 -20.17
CA LEU A 99 5.80 3.18 -21.18
C LEU A 99 6.34 3.13 -22.61
N ASP A 100 7.62 3.28 -22.83
CA ASP A 100 8.22 3.30 -24.18
C ASP A 100 8.68 1.93 -24.68
N ALA A 101 8.88 0.98 -23.77
CA ALA A 101 9.28 -0.39 -24.12
C ALA A 101 8.07 -1.32 -24.30
N ARG A 102 8.26 -2.41 -25.06
CA ARG A 102 7.30 -3.53 -25.08
C ARG A 102 7.34 -4.22 -23.72
N GLN A 103 6.19 -4.33 -23.08
CA GLN A 103 6.06 -4.91 -21.73
C GLN A 103 5.10 -6.09 -21.72
N VAL A 104 5.38 -7.04 -20.84
CA VAL A 104 4.45 -8.11 -20.44
C VAL A 104 4.10 -7.87 -18.98
N ILE A 105 2.82 -7.62 -18.69
CA ILE A 105 2.33 -7.35 -17.35
C ILE A 105 1.52 -8.54 -16.89
N LEU A 106 1.98 -9.24 -15.85
CA LEU A 106 1.26 -10.32 -15.20
C LEU A 106 0.48 -9.78 -14.00
N VAL A 107 -0.85 -9.94 -14.01
CA VAL A 107 -1.72 -9.51 -12.90
C VAL A 107 -2.15 -10.73 -12.10
N VAL A 108 -1.72 -10.81 -10.85
CA VAL A 108 -1.99 -11.91 -9.92
C VAL A 108 -2.81 -11.45 -8.72
N GLY A 109 -3.50 -12.39 -8.07
CA GLY A 109 -4.27 -12.13 -6.85
C GLY A 109 -5.38 -13.16 -6.64
N VAL A 110 -5.98 -13.19 -5.44
CA VAL A 110 -7.10 -14.08 -5.10
C VAL A 110 -8.38 -13.73 -5.88
N ASN A 111 -9.37 -14.59 -5.84
CA ASN A 111 -10.64 -14.35 -6.54
C ASN A 111 -11.39 -13.15 -5.94
N GLY A 112 -12.05 -12.35 -6.77
CA GLY A 112 -12.87 -11.21 -6.34
C GLY A 112 -12.11 -9.91 -6.04
N VAL A 113 -10.77 -9.89 -5.97
CA VAL A 113 -9.98 -8.67 -5.66
C VAL A 113 -9.93 -7.62 -6.77
N GLY A 114 -10.56 -7.87 -7.93
CA GLY A 114 -10.64 -6.90 -9.01
C GLY A 114 -9.56 -7.00 -10.08
N LYS A 115 -8.88 -8.16 -10.23
CA LYS A 115 -7.86 -8.37 -11.27
C LYS A 115 -8.34 -7.96 -12.67
N THR A 116 -9.45 -8.53 -13.13
CA THR A 116 -10.00 -8.26 -14.47
C THR A 116 -10.38 -6.79 -14.66
N THR A 117 -10.93 -6.15 -13.62
CA THR A 117 -11.23 -4.72 -13.64
C THR A 117 -9.95 -3.86 -13.76
N SER A 118 -8.91 -4.22 -13.04
CA SER A 118 -7.60 -3.54 -13.10
C SER A 118 -6.94 -3.70 -14.46
N ILE A 119 -6.99 -4.91 -15.03
CA ILE A 119 -6.51 -5.19 -16.41
C ILE A 119 -7.22 -4.28 -17.41
N GLY A 120 -8.56 -4.19 -17.35
CA GLY A 120 -9.32 -3.31 -18.25
C GLY A 120 -8.94 -1.83 -18.13
N LYS A 121 -8.70 -1.34 -16.91
CA LYS A 121 -8.26 0.04 -16.67
C LYS A 121 -6.84 0.29 -17.18
N LEU A 122 -5.91 -0.64 -16.96
CA LEU A 122 -4.55 -0.57 -17.46
C LEU A 122 -4.53 -0.59 -18.99
N ALA A 123 -5.30 -1.48 -19.62
CA ALA A 123 -5.43 -1.54 -21.07
C ALA A 123 -5.88 -0.20 -21.66
N LYS A 124 -6.88 0.44 -21.04
CA LYS A 124 -7.35 1.77 -21.45
C LYS A 124 -6.26 2.83 -21.26
N LEU A 125 -5.52 2.79 -20.15
CA LEU A 125 -4.43 3.73 -19.91
C LEU A 125 -3.37 3.65 -21.00
N TYR A 126 -2.90 2.44 -21.33
CA TYR A 126 -1.90 2.22 -22.38
C TYR A 126 -2.43 2.61 -23.78
N LYS A 127 -3.68 2.31 -24.10
CA LYS A 127 -4.30 2.74 -25.36
C LYS A 127 -4.34 4.27 -25.48
N ASN A 128 -4.68 4.97 -24.42
CA ASN A 128 -4.71 6.44 -24.40
C ASN A 128 -3.33 7.07 -24.66
N THR A 129 -2.24 6.32 -24.43
CA THR A 129 -0.87 6.73 -24.78
C THR A 129 -0.43 6.27 -26.17
N GLY A 130 -1.37 5.79 -27.03
CA GLY A 130 -1.11 5.36 -28.40
C GLY A 130 -0.48 3.95 -28.51
N LYS A 131 -0.43 3.18 -27.43
CA LYS A 131 0.16 1.83 -27.44
C LYS A 131 -0.84 0.78 -27.94
N LYS A 132 -0.32 -0.25 -28.61
CA LYS A 132 -1.08 -1.45 -28.96
C LYS A 132 -1.09 -2.38 -27.73
N VAL A 133 -2.28 -2.76 -27.29
CA VAL A 133 -2.47 -3.61 -26.11
C VAL A 133 -3.06 -4.95 -26.52
N LEU A 134 -2.44 -6.04 -26.06
CA LEU A 134 -2.96 -7.40 -26.17
C LEU A 134 -3.36 -7.88 -24.78
N LEU A 135 -4.59 -8.37 -24.63
CA LEU A 135 -5.06 -9.01 -23.40
C LEU A 135 -5.02 -10.53 -23.59
N ALA A 136 -4.35 -11.22 -22.66
CA ALA A 136 -4.27 -12.68 -22.65
C ALA A 136 -5.03 -13.22 -21.41
N ALA A 137 -6.04 -14.06 -21.65
CA ALA A 137 -6.79 -14.72 -20.58
C ALA A 137 -6.00 -15.93 -20.09
N ALA A 138 -5.42 -15.84 -18.89
CA ALA A 138 -4.70 -16.94 -18.22
C ALA A 138 -5.54 -17.60 -17.11
N ASP A 139 -6.76 -17.13 -16.85
CA ASP A 139 -7.70 -17.72 -15.89
C ASP A 139 -8.52 -18.84 -16.60
N THR A 140 -7.87 -19.99 -16.79
CA THR A 140 -8.47 -21.12 -17.53
C THR A 140 -9.39 -21.99 -16.68
N PHE A 141 -9.40 -21.79 -15.36
CA PHE A 141 -10.21 -22.57 -14.42
C PHE A 141 -11.61 -22.00 -14.20
N ARG A 142 -11.86 -20.74 -14.59
CA ARG A 142 -13.16 -20.08 -14.40
C ARG A 142 -13.96 -20.05 -15.70
N ALA A 143 -15.15 -20.66 -15.67
CA ALA A 143 -16.12 -20.46 -16.72
C ALA A 143 -16.45 -18.95 -16.84
N GLY A 144 -16.48 -18.41 -18.05
CA GLY A 144 -16.77 -17.00 -18.31
C GLY A 144 -15.60 -16.00 -18.09
N ALA A 145 -14.40 -16.46 -17.71
CA ALA A 145 -13.26 -15.57 -17.51
C ALA A 145 -12.76 -14.97 -18.83
N ILE A 146 -12.82 -15.77 -19.91
CA ILE A 146 -12.43 -15.32 -21.26
C ILE A 146 -13.44 -14.29 -21.76
N GLU A 147 -14.74 -14.58 -21.65
CA GLU A 147 -15.84 -13.71 -22.07
C GLU A 147 -15.80 -12.36 -21.30
N GLN A 148 -15.50 -12.41 -20.00
CA GLN A 148 -15.36 -11.21 -19.19
C GLN A 148 -14.21 -10.33 -19.68
N LEU A 149 -13.08 -10.93 -20.08
CA LEU A 149 -11.94 -10.19 -20.61
C LEU A 149 -12.24 -9.64 -22.02
N ASP A 150 -12.97 -10.37 -22.85
CA ASP A 150 -13.42 -9.96 -24.18
C ASP A 150 -14.33 -8.72 -24.12
N VAL A 151 -15.25 -8.68 -23.15
CA VAL A 151 -16.07 -7.48 -22.89
C VAL A 151 -15.19 -6.24 -22.60
N TRP A 152 -14.13 -6.40 -21.81
CA TRP A 152 -13.20 -5.30 -21.54
C TRP A 152 -12.37 -4.92 -22.77
N ALA A 153 -11.95 -5.89 -23.57
CA ALA A 153 -11.26 -5.61 -24.83
C ALA A 153 -12.13 -4.78 -25.77
N LYS A 154 -13.40 -5.18 -25.97
CA LYS A 154 -14.38 -4.46 -26.80
C LYS A 154 -14.73 -3.07 -26.29
N ARG A 155 -14.82 -2.87 -24.95
CA ARG A 155 -15.09 -1.53 -24.37
C ARG A 155 -13.92 -0.56 -24.54
N ASN A 156 -12.73 -1.07 -24.74
CA ASN A 156 -11.51 -0.28 -24.89
C ASN A 156 -11.04 -0.16 -26.35
N SER A 157 -11.78 -0.75 -27.31
CA SER A 157 -11.46 -0.73 -28.75
C SER A 157 -11.67 0.62 -29.40
#